data_f93fce8cf11f2e07274e26e0d8d929c6
#
_entry.id   f93fce8cf11f2e07274e26e0d8d929c6
#
_cell.length_a   1.000
_cell.length_b   1.000
_cell.length_c   1.000
_cell.angle_alpha   90.00
_cell.angle_beta   90.00
_cell.angle_gamma   90.00
#
_symmetry.space_group_name_H-M   'P 1'
#
loop_
_entity.id
_entity.type
_entity.pdbx_description
1 polymer ?
#
loop_
_entity_poly.entity_id
_entity_poly.type
_entity_poly.pdbx_seq_one_letter_code
_entity_poly.pdbx_strand_id
1 'polypeptide(L)'
;MSLSDEAVYKINNTSYEQMVNDLAKPGQAIVDGMNAKAAHILHMSIGIAGEAGELLDAIKKHVIYGKDLDVENVIEELGDLEFYMEGLRAVLSLSRKEILMANKVKLLGKRYASGTYSDEQAKGRADKE
;
A
#
# COMPACT_ATOMS: atom_id res chain seq x y z
N MET A 1 10.54 -10.39 -25.14
CA MET A 1 9.95 -11.74 -25.24
C MET A 1 8.80 -11.69 -26.22
N SER A 2 8.79 -12.53 -27.23
CA SER A 2 7.70 -12.62 -28.19
C SER A 2 6.51 -13.39 -27.61
N LEU A 3 5.30 -12.97 -27.96
CA LEU A 3 4.07 -13.67 -27.59
C LEU A 3 3.88 -14.91 -28.47
N SER A 4 3.25 -15.96 -27.93
CA SER A 4 2.81 -17.10 -28.72
C SER A 4 1.65 -16.71 -29.63
N ASP A 5 1.45 -17.45 -30.70
CA ASP A 5 0.32 -17.24 -31.63
C ASP A 5 -1.03 -17.37 -30.91
N GLU A 6 -1.13 -18.29 -29.95
CA GLU A 6 -2.31 -18.45 -29.11
C GLU A 6 -2.59 -17.21 -28.27
N ALA A 7 -1.57 -16.61 -27.66
CA ALA A 7 -1.71 -15.37 -26.89
C ALA A 7 -2.15 -14.22 -27.79
N VAL A 8 -1.54 -14.08 -28.95
CA VAL A 8 -1.92 -13.04 -29.96
C VAL A 8 -3.37 -13.20 -30.38
N TYR A 9 -3.82 -14.43 -30.63
CA TYR A 9 -5.22 -14.70 -30.97
C TYR A 9 -6.17 -14.27 -29.85
N LYS A 10 -5.90 -14.65 -28.60
CA LYS A 10 -6.72 -14.24 -27.43
C LYS A 10 -6.79 -12.72 -27.30
N ILE A 11 -5.65 -12.03 -27.43
CA ILE A 11 -5.59 -10.57 -27.33
C ILE A 11 -6.48 -9.91 -28.38
N ASN A 12 -6.41 -10.40 -29.61
CA ASN A 12 -7.14 -9.80 -30.74
C ASN A 12 -8.65 -10.16 -30.75
N ASN A 13 -9.05 -11.24 -30.09
CA ASN A 13 -10.42 -11.78 -30.18
C ASN A 13 -11.19 -11.74 -28.86
N THR A 14 -10.64 -11.10 -27.80
CA THR A 14 -11.32 -10.92 -26.53
C THR A 14 -11.57 -9.44 -26.28
N SER A 15 -12.81 -9.03 -26.03
CA SER A 15 -13.09 -7.65 -25.62
C SER A 15 -12.47 -7.37 -24.25
N TYR A 16 -12.17 -6.11 -23.97
CA TYR A 16 -11.65 -5.71 -22.67
C TYR A 16 -12.61 -6.07 -21.53
N GLU A 17 -13.90 -5.84 -21.74
CA GLU A 17 -14.96 -6.17 -20.77
C GLU A 17 -15.03 -7.67 -20.50
N GLN A 18 -14.93 -8.48 -21.53
CA GLN A 18 -14.90 -9.95 -21.39
C GLN A 18 -13.66 -10.39 -20.62
N MET A 19 -12.49 -9.82 -20.96
CA MET A 19 -11.23 -10.10 -20.24
C MET A 19 -11.36 -9.78 -18.75
N VAL A 20 -11.89 -8.62 -18.39
CA VAL A 20 -12.09 -8.23 -16.99
C VAL A 20 -13.02 -9.21 -16.29
N ASN A 21 -14.13 -9.56 -16.92
CA ASN A 21 -15.09 -10.51 -16.36
C ASN A 21 -14.49 -11.91 -16.15
N ASP A 22 -13.64 -12.36 -17.06
CA ASP A 22 -13.01 -13.68 -16.99
C ASP A 22 -11.86 -13.73 -15.98
N LEU A 23 -11.13 -12.63 -15.80
CA LEU A 23 -9.94 -12.57 -14.94
C LEU A 23 -10.21 -12.07 -13.53
N ALA A 24 -11.29 -11.35 -13.31
CA ALA A 24 -11.64 -10.89 -11.97
C ALA A 24 -12.04 -12.07 -11.09
N LYS A 25 -11.45 -12.18 -9.90
CA LYS A 25 -11.87 -13.19 -8.93
C LYS A 25 -13.35 -12.95 -8.57
N PRO A 26 -14.22 -13.98 -8.66
CA PRO A 26 -15.63 -13.83 -8.31
C PRO A 26 -15.82 -13.37 -6.87
N GLY A 27 -16.72 -12.40 -6.67
CA GLY A 27 -17.02 -11.86 -5.34
C GLY A 27 -17.49 -12.95 -4.37
N GLN A 28 -18.27 -13.92 -4.85
CA GLN A 28 -18.72 -15.04 -4.01
C GLN A 28 -17.54 -15.88 -3.50
N ALA A 29 -16.51 -16.12 -4.31
CA ALA A 29 -15.31 -16.84 -3.89
C ALA A 29 -14.54 -16.08 -2.79
N ILE A 30 -14.55 -14.75 -2.84
CA ILE A 30 -13.98 -13.91 -1.78
C ILE A 30 -14.79 -14.04 -0.49
N VAL A 31 -16.11 -13.94 -0.58
CA VAL A 31 -17.02 -14.09 0.57
C VAL A 31 -16.86 -15.46 1.22
N ASP A 32 -16.80 -16.53 0.42
CA ASP A 32 -16.64 -17.89 0.91
C ASP A 32 -15.31 -18.12 1.64
N GLY A 33 -14.27 -17.39 1.29
CA GLY A 33 -12.97 -17.42 1.98
C GLY A 33 -12.87 -16.44 3.15
N MET A 34 -13.89 -15.62 3.39
CA MET A 34 -13.88 -14.59 4.42
C MET A 34 -14.22 -15.17 5.79
N ASN A 35 -13.53 -14.68 6.82
CA ASN A 35 -13.88 -14.89 8.22
C ASN A 35 -13.74 -13.57 8.99
N ALA A 36 -14.08 -13.57 10.28
CA ALA A 36 -14.04 -12.36 11.08
C ALA A 36 -12.64 -11.74 11.14
N LYS A 37 -11.59 -12.55 11.25
CA LYS A 37 -10.21 -12.07 11.26
C LYS A 37 -9.81 -11.45 9.91
N ALA A 38 -10.12 -12.12 8.80
CA ALA A 38 -9.85 -11.60 7.46
C ALA A 38 -10.60 -10.30 7.20
N ALA A 39 -11.87 -10.22 7.61
CA ALA A 39 -12.67 -9.00 7.50
C ALA A 39 -12.06 -7.84 8.30
N HIS A 40 -11.58 -8.11 9.51
CA HIS A 40 -10.94 -7.09 10.35
C HIS A 40 -9.61 -6.60 9.75
N ILE A 41 -8.77 -7.52 9.27
CA ILE A 41 -7.52 -7.17 8.55
C ILE A 41 -7.81 -6.29 7.34
N LEU A 42 -8.82 -6.66 6.54
CA LEU A 42 -9.22 -5.89 5.37
C LEU A 42 -9.73 -4.49 5.77
N HIS A 43 -10.58 -4.41 6.79
CA HIS A 43 -11.12 -3.13 7.27
C HIS A 43 -10.00 -2.18 7.72
N MET A 44 -9.06 -2.66 8.53
CA MET A 44 -7.93 -1.84 8.97
C MET A 44 -7.05 -1.39 7.78
N SER A 45 -6.84 -2.27 6.82
CA SER A 45 -6.05 -1.96 5.61
C SER A 45 -6.74 -0.93 4.72
N ILE A 46 -8.05 -1.03 4.53
CA ILE A 46 -8.86 -0.03 3.81
C ILE A 46 -8.77 1.33 4.53
N GLY A 47 -8.86 1.34 5.86
CA GLY A 47 -8.73 2.55 6.65
C GLY A 47 -7.36 3.23 6.45
N ILE A 48 -6.26 2.47 6.49
CA ILE A 48 -4.91 3.01 6.24
C ILE A 48 -4.85 3.69 4.84
N ALA A 49 -5.35 3.02 3.82
CA ALA A 49 -5.34 3.57 2.46
C ALA A 49 -6.22 4.83 2.33
N GLY A 50 -7.40 4.81 2.95
CA GLY A 50 -8.32 5.94 2.94
C GLY A 50 -7.73 7.18 3.62
N GLU A 51 -7.21 7.02 4.83
CA GLU A 51 -6.64 8.14 5.59
C GLU A 51 -5.34 8.66 4.97
N ALA A 52 -4.55 7.79 4.32
CA ALA A 52 -3.40 8.25 3.53
C ALA A 52 -3.84 9.15 2.37
N GLY A 53 -4.97 8.84 1.74
CA GLY A 53 -5.57 9.68 0.69
C GLY A 53 -6.06 11.03 1.22
N GLU A 54 -6.70 11.05 2.39
CA GLU A 54 -7.16 12.31 3.04
C GLU A 54 -5.96 13.19 3.43
N LEU A 55 -4.90 12.58 3.97
CA LEU A 55 -3.65 13.30 4.25
C LEU A 55 -3.05 13.90 2.98
N LEU A 56 -3.00 13.11 1.90
CA LEU A 56 -2.49 13.58 0.61
C LEU A 56 -3.32 14.74 0.07
N ASP A 57 -4.64 14.71 0.20
CA ASP A 57 -5.52 15.80 -0.22
C ASP A 57 -5.25 17.09 0.57
N ALA A 58 -5.04 16.99 1.88
CA ALA A 58 -4.68 18.13 2.72
C ALA A 58 -3.36 18.80 2.25
N ILE A 59 -2.35 17.99 1.95
CA ILE A 59 -1.05 18.48 1.45
C ILE A 59 -1.18 19.04 0.03
N LYS A 60 -1.96 18.40 -0.83
CA LYS A 60 -2.23 18.85 -2.21
C LYS A 60 -2.85 20.25 -2.22
N LYS A 61 -3.83 20.52 -1.36
CA LYS A 61 -4.46 21.83 -1.24
C LYS A 61 -3.44 22.94 -0.92
N HIS A 62 -2.45 22.63 -0.10
CA HIS A 62 -1.39 23.56 0.22
C HIS A 62 -0.38 23.70 -0.92
N VAL A 63 0.19 22.60 -1.39
CA VAL A 63 1.33 22.63 -2.33
C VAL A 63 0.89 22.96 -3.76
N ILE A 64 -0.23 22.39 -4.23
CA ILE A 64 -0.69 22.56 -5.61
C ILE A 64 -1.54 23.82 -5.77
N TYR A 65 -2.43 24.08 -4.81
CA TYR A 65 -3.39 25.18 -4.92
C TYR A 65 -3.05 26.41 -4.08
N GLY A 66 -1.88 26.43 -3.41
CA GLY A 66 -1.37 27.58 -2.70
C GLY A 66 -2.18 28.01 -1.48
N LYS A 67 -3.01 27.13 -0.93
CA LYS A 67 -3.73 27.41 0.31
C LYS A 67 -2.81 27.28 1.51
N ASP A 68 -3.16 27.96 2.59
CA ASP A 68 -2.45 27.77 3.86
C ASP A 68 -2.50 26.31 4.29
N LEU A 69 -1.43 25.81 4.89
CA LEU A 69 -1.40 24.44 5.40
C LEU A 69 -2.34 24.32 6.60
N ASP A 70 -3.35 23.46 6.47
CA ASP A 70 -4.26 23.11 7.56
C ASP A 70 -3.59 22.07 8.47
N VAL A 71 -2.83 22.54 9.45
CA VAL A 71 -2.08 21.68 10.37
C VAL A 71 -3.02 20.86 11.26
N GLU A 72 -4.16 21.41 11.63
CA GLU A 72 -5.15 20.69 12.45
C GLU A 72 -5.67 19.46 11.68
N ASN A 73 -6.01 19.63 10.41
CA ASN A 73 -6.43 18.53 9.55
C ASN A 73 -5.29 17.51 9.34
N VAL A 74 -4.05 17.96 9.18
CA VAL A 74 -2.89 17.03 9.07
C VAL A 74 -2.74 16.20 10.35
N ILE A 75 -2.91 16.79 11.52
CA ILE A 75 -2.86 16.07 12.80
C ILE A 75 -3.99 15.04 12.88
N GLU A 76 -5.18 15.41 12.47
CA GLU A 76 -6.36 14.52 12.44
C GLU A 76 -6.09 13.30 11.57
N GLU A 77 -5.66 13.51 10.32
CA GLU A 77 -5.40 12.40 9.39
C GLU A 77 -4.24 11.51 9.81
N LEU A 78 -3.19 12.08 10.40
CA LEU A 78 -2.10 11.28 10.99
C LEU A 78 -2.59 10.45 12.17
N GLY A 79 -3.48 10.99 12.98
CA GLY A 79 -4.10 10.26 14.09
C GLY A 79 -4.96 9.09 13.59
N ASP A 80 -5.76 9.31 12.57
CA ASP A 80 -6.60 8.29 11.97
C ASP A 80 -5.76 7.18 11.29
N LEU A 81 -4.65 7.54 10.66
CA LEU A 81 -3.66 6.56 10.18
C LEU A 81 -3.11 5.70 11.32
N GLU A 82 -2.71 6.30 12.44
CA GLU A 82 -2.22 5.56 13.60
C GLU A 82 -3.28 4.63 14.18
N PHE A 83 -4.54 5.06 14.20
CA PHE A 83 -5.66 4.22 14.65
C PHE A 83 -5.75 2.92 13.84
N TYR A 84 -5.79 3.03 12.52
CA TYR A 84 -5.91 1.86 11.65
C TYR A 84 -4.63 1.01 11.63
N MET A 85 -3.45 1.63 11.71
CA MET A 85 -2.19 0.90 11.82
C MET A 85 -2.12 0.09 13.14
N GLU A 86 -2.55 0.67 14.26
CA GLU A 86 -2.61 -0.07 15.53
C GLU A 86 -3.61 -1.22 15.46
N GLY A 87 -4.78 -1.00 14.87
CA GLY A 87 -5.77 -2.06 14.66
C GLY A 87 -5.21 -3.23 13.84
N LEU A 88 -4.44 -2.94 12.81
CA LEU A 88 -3.78 -3.97 11.98
C LEU A 88 -2.69 -4.72 12.77
N ARG A 89 -1.84 -4.00 13.49
CA ARG A 89 -0.83 -4.60 14.37
C ARG A 89 -1.46 -5.54 15.39
N ALA A 90 -2.52 -5.07 16.06
CA ALA A 90 -3.18 -5.84 17.10
C ALA A 90 -3.77 -7.16 16.59
N VAL A 91 -4.47 -7.15 15.46
CA VAL A 91 -5.07 -8.37 14.89
C VAL A 91 -4.02 -9.36 14.41
N LEU A 92 -2.84 -8.89 14.01
CA LEU A 92 -1.72 -9.73 13.56
C LEU A 92 -0.77 -10.08 14.71
N SER A 93 -1.03 -9.64 15.93
CA SER A 93 -0.16 -9.83 17.10
C SER A 93 1.26 -9.30 16.89
N LEU A 94 1.38 -8.17 16.19
CA LEU A 94 2.65 -7.50 15.94
C LEU A 94 2.80 -6.29 16.86
N SER A 95 3.99 -6.11 17.42
CA SER A 95 4.30 -4.89 18.16
C SER A 95 4.86 -3.81 17.24
N ARG A 96 4.61 -2.55 17.59
CA ARG A 96 5.23 -1.41 16.89
C ARG A 96 6.75 -1.50 16.92
N LYS A 97 7.32 -1.96 18.04
CA LYS A 97 8.76 -2.13 18.22
C LYS A 97 9.36 -3.11 17.21
N GLU A 98 8.72 -4.27 16.99
CA GLU A 98 9.16 -5.24 15.96
C GLU A 98 9.18 -4.64 14.56
N ILE A 99 8.13 -3.91 14.21
CA ILE A 99 7.99 -3.28 12.89
C ILE A 99 9.07 -2.21 12.69
N LEU A 100 9.29 -1.35 13.68
CA LEU A 100 10.34 -0.33 13.61
C LEU A 100 11.74 -0.93 13.55
N MET A 101 11.98 -2.02 14.27
CA MET A 101 13.27 -2.71 14.22
C MET A 101 13.51 -3.34 12.85
N ALA A 102 12.51 -4.01 12.28
CA ALA A 102 12.60 -4.56 10.92
C ALA A 102 12.88 -3.45 9.88
N ASN A 103 12.26 -2.29 10.03
CA ASN A 103 12.52 -1.14 9.17
C ASN A 103 13.96 -0.62 9.31
N LYS A 104 14.47 -0.50 10.54
CA LYS A 104 15.86 -0.10 10.79
C LYS A 104 16.85 -1.07 10.18
N VAL A 105 16.64 -2.37 10.34
CA VAL A 105 17.49 -3.42 9.74
C VAL A 105 17.51 -3.29 8.22
N LYS A 106 16.35 -3.11 7.60
CA LYS A 106 16.26 -2.92 6.14
C LYS A 106 17.01 -1.67 5.68
N LEU A 107 16.82 -0.55 6.35
CA LEU A 107 17.36 0.72 5.90
C LEU A 107 18.86 0.86 6.20
N LEU A 108 19.28 0.60 7.43
CA LEU A 108 20.67 0.76 7.85
C LEU A 108 21.54 -0.47 7.53
N GLY A 109 20.94 -1.65 7.49
CA GLY A 109 21.66 -2.87 7.20
C GLY A 109 21.81 -3.18 5.71
N LYS A 110 20.92 -2.64 4.87
CA LYS A 110 20.90 -2.95 3.43
C LYS A 110 20.86 -1.72 2.54
N ARG A 111 19.73 -0.98 2.51
CA ARG A 111 19.50 0.09 1.53
C ARG A 111 20.51 1.23 1.66
N TYR A 112 20.73 1.73 2.86
CA TYR A 112 21.63 2.83 3.17
C TYR A 112 22.72 2.38 4.14
N ALA A 113 23.51 1.39 3.72
CA ALA A 113 24.54 0.80 4.56
C ALA A 113 25.62 1.84 4.99
N SER A 114 25.77 2.95 4.26
CA SER A 114 26.61 4.07 4.66
C SER A 114 26.11 4.84 5.90
N GLY A 115 24.82 4.67 6.25
CA GLY A 115 24.17 5.39 7.34
C GLY A 115 23.66 6.80 6.97
N THR A 116 23.85 7.22 5.71
CA THR A 116 23.39 8.51 5.19
C THR A 116 22.70 8.34 3.84
N TYR A 117 21.84 9.30 3.50
CA TYR A 117 21.14 9.29 2.22
C TYR A 117 22.09 9.39 1.03
N SER A 118 21.83 8.63 -0.03
CA SER A 118 22.38 8.85 -1.37
C SER A 118 21.37 8.37 -2.43
N ASP A 119 21.32 9.08 -3.55
CA ASP A 119 20.47 8.69 -4.70
C ASP A 119 20.87 7.32 -5.24
N GLU A 120 22.17 7.01 -5.26
CA GLU A 120 22.68 5.72 -5.71
C GLU A 120 22.12 4.57 -4.89
N GLN A 121 22.20 4.65 -3.55
CA GLN A 121 21.67 3.62 -2.67
C GLN A 121 20.14 3.55 -2.71
N ALA A 122 19.46 4.69 -2.84
CA ALA A 122 18.01 4.75 -2.97
C ALA A 122 17.52 4.03 -4.24
N LYS A 123 18.19 4.25 -5.38
CA LYS A 123 17.85 3.63 -6.67
C LYS A 123 18.29 2.17 -6.75
N GLY A 124 19.40 1.81 -6.11
CA GLY A 124 19.96 0.47 -6.11
C GLY A 124 19.09 -0.57 -5.40
N ARG A 125 18.31 -0.17 -4.40
CA ARG A 125 17.35 -1.03 -3.69
C ARG A 125 17.94 -2.33 -3.16
N ALA A 126 19.14 -2.28 -2.56
CA ALA A 126 19.83 -3.45 -2.01
C ALA A 126 19.01 -4.23 -0.96
N ASP A 127 17.99 -3.60 -0.38
CA ASP A 127 17.02 -4.23 0.53
C ASP A 127 16.07 -5.22 -0.17
N LYS A 128 16.09 -5.26 -1.51
CA LYS A 128 15.25 -6.16 -2.33
C LYS A 128 16.03 -7.35 -2.93
N GLU A 129 17.33 -7.43 -2.69
CA GLU A 129 18.18 -8.53 -3.14
C GLU A 129 18.17 -9.71 -2.16
#